data_f3a91844700fea6be27288284fbd7366
#
_entry.id   f3a91844700fea6be27288284fbd7366
#
_cell.length_a   1.000
_cell.length_b   1.000
_cell.length_c   1.000
_cell.angle_alpha   90.00
_cell.angle_beta   90.00
_cell.angle_gamma   90.00
#
_symmetry.space_group_name_H-M   'P 1'
#
loop_
_entity.id
_entity.type
_entity.pdbx_description
1 polymer ?
#
loop_
_entity_poly.entity_id
_entity_poly.type
_entity_poly.pdbx_seq_one_letter_code
_entity_poly.pdbx_strand_id
1 'polypeptide(L)'
;MRELVDAARIRQFMRSLSQEAKAPARVYLTGGATAVLTGWRQSTLDVDIKLVPDSDALLRAIPAIKESLHLNVELAAPIDFIPVRPGWEDRSSFIAQEGRLSFYHFDLVAQALSKIERGHARDREDVLEMLRRGLVDPASLRTAFAAIEPELYRYPAVSAAGFRRALDELLS
;
A
#
# COMPACT_ATOMS: atom_id res chain seq x y z
N MET A 1 8.50 -20.31 -8.24
CA MET A 1 8.47 -19.26 -9.27
C MET A 1 7.37 -18.27 -8.95
N ARG A 2 7.69 -16.98 -8.97
CA ARG A 2 6.70 -15.93 -8.77
C ARG A 2 5.82 -15.82 -10.00
N GLU A 3 4.53 -15.82 -9.79
CA GLU A 3 3.55 -15.62 -10.85
C GLU A 3 2.91 -14.24 -10.71
N LEU A 4 2.45 -13.69 -11.84
CA LEU A 4 1.69 -12.45 -11.83
C LEU A 4 0.35 -12.68 -11.14
N VAL A 5 -0.05 -11.73 -10.31
CA VAL A 5 -1.25 -11.81 -9.47
C VAL A 5 -2.28 -10.81 -9.98
N ASP A 6 -3.40 -11.32 -10.47
CA ASP A 6 -4.53 -10.50 -10.90
C ASP A 6 -5.51 -10.24 -9.76
N ALA A 7 -6.58 -9.51 -10.03
CA ALA A 7 -7.58 -9.17 -9.03
C ALA A 7 -8.23 -10.42 -8.41
N ALA A 8 -8.53 -11.44 -9.21
CA ALA A 8 -9.15 -12.67 -8.70
C ALA A 8 -8.23 -13.39 -7.71
N ARG A 9 -6.93 -13.42 -8.00
CA ARG A 9 -5.95 -14.06 -7.12
C ARG A 9 -5.71 -13.27 -5.85
N ILE A 10 -5.74 -11.94 -5.92
CA ILE A 10 -5.67 -11.11 -4.71
C ILE A 10 -6.86 -11.41 -3.81
N ARG A 11 -8.07 -11.51 -4.36
CA ARG A 11 -9.26 -11.84 -3.58
C ARG A 11 -9.19 -13.26 -3.01
N GLN A 12 -8.61 -14.20 -3.74
CA GLN A 12 -8.37 -15.56 -3.24
C GLN A 12 -7.40 -15.52 -2.04
N PHE A 13 -6.34 -14.72 -2.13
CA PHE A 13 -5.42 -14.51 -1.02
C PHE A 13 -6.15 -13.95 0.20
N MET A 14 -7.01 -12.94 0.01
CA MET A 14 -7.78 -12.35 1.10
C MET A 14 -8.64 -13.39 1.81
N ARG A 15 -9.32 -14.24 1.05
CA ARG A 15 -10.14 -15.33 1.62
C ARG A 15 -9.30 -16.37 2.35
N SER A 16 -8.18 -16.77 1.77
CA SER A 16 -7.27 -17.74 2.37
C SER A 16 -6.69 -17.23 3.69
N LEU A 17 -6.28 -15.96 3.72
CA LEU A 17 -5.75 -15.36 4.94
C LEU A 17 -6.84 -15.29 6.02
N SER A 18 -8.07 -14.96 5.65
CA SER A 18 -9.17 -14.84 6.60
C SER A 18 -9.47 -16.16 7.31
N GLN A 19 -9.27 -17.30 6.65
CA GLN A 19 -9.48 -18.61 7.24
C GLN A 19 -8.51 -18.91 8.38
N GLU A 20 -7.37 -18.22 8.42
CA GLU A 20 -6.35 -18.42 9.44
C GLU A 20 -6.47 -17.43 10.61
N ALA A 21 -7.39 -16.49 10.54
CA ALA A 21 -7.57 -15.48 11.59
C ALA A 21 -8.22 -16.10 12.84
N LYS A 22 -7.58 -15.86 13.99
CA LYS A 22 -8.09 -16.31 15.31
C LYS A 22 -8.86 -15.21 16.03
N ALA A 23 -8.72 -13.97 15.59
CA ALA A 23 -9.34 -12.79 16.17
C ALA A 23 -9.56 -11.74 15.07
N PRO A 24 -10.45 -10.76 15.30
CA PRO A 24 -10.63 -9.68 14.36
C PRO A 24 -9.33 -8.90 14.15
N ALA A 25 -9.04 -8.54 12.89
CA ALA A 25 -7.90 -7.73 12.54
C ALA A 25 -8.19 -6.96 11.25
N ARG A 26 -7.38 -5.93 11.01
CA ARG A 26 -7.41 -5.16 9.77
C ARG A 26 -6.19 -5.48 8.93
N VAL A 27 -6.39 -5.59 7.63
CA VAL A 27 -5.32 -5.83 6.66
C VAL A 27 -5.35 -4.68 5.65
N TYR A 28 -4.25 -3.95 5.57
CA TYR A 28 -4.12 -2.81 4.65
C TYR A 28 -3.30 -3.25 3.45
N LEU A 29 -3.93 -3.24 2.28
CA LEU A 29 -3.25 -3.52 1.02
C LEU A 29 -2.63 -2.24 0.49
N THR A 30 -1.49 -2.35 -0.17
CA THR A 30 -0.78 -1.20 -0.72
C THR A 30 -0.06 -1.59 -2.01
N GLY A 31 0.50 -0.60 -2.69
CA GLY A 31 1.30 -0.82 -3.89
C GLY A 31 0.54 -1.42 -5.06
N GLY A 32 1.11 -2.47 -5.66
CA GLY A 32 0.52 -3.13 -6.82
C GLY A 32 -0.85 -3.72 -6.56
N ALA A 33 -1.12 -4.23 -5.36
CA ALA A 33 -2.43 -4.77 -5.02
C ALA A 33 -3.52 -3.69 -5.09
N THR A 34 -3.24 -2.48 -4.59
CA THR A 34 -4.15 -1.34 -4.73
C THR A 34 -4.39 -1.01 -6.21
N ALA A 35 -3.33 -0.98 -7.02
CA ALA A 35 -3.42 -0.69 -8.44
C ALA A 35 -4.29 -1.70 -9.19
N VAL A 36 -4.12 -2.98 -8.87
CA VAL A 36 -4.87 -4.07 -9.51
C VAL A 36 -6.33 -4.04 -9.10
N LEU A 37 -6.62 -3.95 -7.80
CA LEU A 37 -8.01 -3.95 -7.32
C LEU A 37 -8.78 -2.70 -7.73
N THR A 38 -8.09 -1.57 -7.87
CA THR A 38 -8.71 -0.32 -8.32
C THR A 38 -8.87 -0.30 -9.85
N GLY A 39 -8.02 -1.03 -10.58
CA GLY A 39 -8.23 -1.32 -11.99
C GLY A 39 -7.30 -0.64 -12.99
N TRP A 40 -6.23 0.07 -12.56
CA TRP A 40 -5.30 0.64 -13.54
C TRP A 40 -4.12 -0.26 -13.86
N ARG A 41 -4.02 -1.42 -13.21
CA ARG A 41 -3.11 -2.51 -13.58
C ARG A 41 -3.87 -3.80 -13.64
N GLN A 42 -3.46 -4.70 -14.54
CA GLN A 42 -4.04 -6.03 -14.64
C GLN A 42 -3.45 -7.00 -13.63
N SER A 43 -2.18 -6.80 -13.25
CA SER A 43 -1.47 -7.72 -12.38
C SER A 43 -0.33 -7.04 -11.63
N THR A 44 0.15 -7.72 -10.58
CA THR A 44 1.34 -7.32 -9.81
C THR A 44 2.17 -8.57 -9.49
N LEU A 45 3.45 -8.37 -9.20
CA LEU A 45 4.34 -9.45 -8.77
C LEU A 45 4.18 -9.76 -7.29
N ASP A 46 3.93 -8.73 -6.48
CA ASP A 46 3.90 -8.84 -5.03
C ASP A 46 2.58 -8.30 -4.48
N VAL A 47 2.10 -8.92 -3.41
CA VAL A 47 0.98 -8.41 -2.62
C VAL A 47 1.58 -7.83 -1.34
N ASP A 48 1.57 -6.50 -1.22
CA ASP A 48 2.12 -5.80 -0.06
C ASP A 48 1.01 -5.53 0.95
N ILE A 49 1.26 -5.89 2.20
CA ILE A 49 0.23 -5.76 3.25
C ILE A 49 0.83 -5.22 4.55
N LYS A 50 -0.05 -4.62 5.35
CA LYS A 50 0.20 -4.31 6.76
C LYS A 50 -0.93 -4.90 7.60
N LEU A 51 -0.57 -5.60 8.67
CA LEU A 51 -1.53 -6.18 9.62
C LEU A 51 -1.68 -5.27 10.84
N VAL A 52 -2.90 -5.03 11.29
CA VAL A 52 -3.18 -4.26 12.52
C VAL A 52 -4.32 -4.94 13.29
N PRO A 53 -4.06 -5.42 14.51
CA PRO A 53 -2.74 -5.59 15.13
C PRO A 53 -1.93 -6.70 14.45
N ASP A 54 -0.64 -6.76 14.74
CA ASP A 54 0.17 -7.90 14.33
C ASP A 54 -0.43 -9.17 14.94
N SER A 55 -0.50 -10.23 14.13
CA SER A 55 -1.09 -11.50 14.53
C SER A 55 -0.12 -12.63 14.23
N ASP A 56 0.31 -13.34 15.26
CA ASP A 56 1.17 -14.50 15.08
C ASP A 56 0.52 -15.56 14.19
N ALA A 57 -0.78 -15.77 14.35
CA ALA A 57 -1.52 -16.73 13.53
C ALA A 57 -1.45 -16.39 12.05
N LEU A 58 -1.67 -15.11 11.71
CA LEU A 58 -1.60 -14.64 10.33
C LEU A 58 -0.18 -14.67 9.80
N LEU A 59 0.80 -14.22 10.59
CA LEU A 59 2.20 -14.21 10.18
C LEU A 59 2.71 -15.62 9.90
N ARG A 60 2.32 -16.60 10.69
CA ARG A 60 2.68 -18.01 10.49
C ARG A 60 2.01 -18.63 9.28
N ALA A 61 0.82 -18.16 8.93
CA ALA A 61 0.06 -18.71 7.81
C ALA A 61 0.58 -18.22 6.44
N ILE A 62 1.17 -17.05 6.39
CA ILE A 62 1.59 -16.42 5.12
C ILE A 62 2.51 -17.30 4.28
N PRO A 63 3.58 -17.94 4.81
CA PRO A 63 4.45 -18.78 3.98
C PRO A 63 3.71 -19.91 3.25
N ALA A 64 2.79 -20.59 3.94
CA ALA A 64 2.01 -21.67 3.34
C ALA A 64 1.03 -21.16 2.27
N ILE A 65 0.44 -19.99 2.50
CA ILE A 65 -0.45 -19.36 1.53
C ILE A 65 0.32 -18.95 0.27
N LYS A 66 1.51 -18.36 0.43
CA LYS A 66 2.39 -18.00 -0.69
C LYS A 66 2.70 -19.20 -1.56
N GLU A 67 3.02 -20.32 -0.94
CA GLU A 67 3.33 -21.56 -1.66
C GLU A 67 2.09 -22.13 -2.35
N SER A 68 0.98 -22.23 -1.62
CA SER A 68 -0.27 -22.79 -2.12
C SER A 68 -0.85 -22.00 -3.28
N LEU A 69 -0.79 -20.70 -3.24
CA LEU A 69 -1.37 -19.82 -4.27
C LEU A 69 -0.34 -19.36 -5.30
N HIS A 70 0.92 -19.76 -5.19
CA HIS A 70 2.00 -19.36 -6.11
C HIS A 70 2.12 -17.85 -6.27
N LEU A 71 2.03 -17.12 -5.17
CA LEU A 71 2.17 -15.66 -5.16
C LEU A 71 3.13 -15.22 -4.07
N ASN A 72 3.64 -14.00 -4.20
CA ASN A 72 4.50 -13.41 -3.18
C ASN A 72 3.70 -12.41 -2.35
N VAL A 73 3.95 -12.45 -1.03
CA VAL A 73 3.36 -11.51 -0.07
C VAL A 73 4.51 -10.86 0.68
N GLU A 74 4.49 -9.54 0.79
CA GLU A 74 5.48 -8.79 1.54
C GLU A 74 4.78 -7.97 2.63
N LEU A 75 5.41 -7.92 3.81
CA LEU A 75 4.96 -7.09 4.91
C LEU A 75 5.61 -5.71 4.74
N ALA A 76 5.07 -4.93 3.81
CA ALA A 76 5.59 -3.63 3.45
C ALA A 76 4.45 -2.64 3.26
N ALA A 77 4.62 -1.44 3.82
CA ALA A 77 3.64 -0.37 3.73
C ALA A 77 4.35 0.99 3.70
N PRO A 78 3.68 2.07 3.29
CA PRO A 78 4.32 3.39 3.22
C PRO A 78 5.04 3.82 4.49
N ILE A 79 4.51 3.48 5.66
CA ILE A 79 5.09 3.86 6.96
C ILE A 79 6.48 3.27 7.19
N ASP A 80 6.85 2.21 6.45
CA ASP A 80 8.18 1.62 6.54
C ASP A 80 9.24 2.44 5.80
N PHE A 81 8.83 3.34 4.92
CA PHE A 81 9.72 4.06 4.01
C PHE A 81 9.68 5.58 4.18
N ILE A 82 8.56 6.13 4.63
CA ILE A 82 8.36 7.56 4.85
C ILE A 82 7.53 7.78 6.11
N PRO A 83 7.58 8.99 6.72
CA PRO A 83 6.62 9.32 7.77
C PRO A 83 5.21 9.34 7.19
N VAL A 84 4.23 8.91 7.98
CA VAL A 84 2.82 8.94 7.60
C VAL A 84 2.06 9.71 8.66
N ARG A 85 1.17 10.61 8.24
CA ARG A 85 0.40 11.44 9.16
C ARG A 85 -0.48 10.57 10.07
N PRO A 86 -0.65 10.94 11.34
CA PRO A 86 -1.61 10.28 12.23
C PRO A 86 -3.01 10.28 11.60
N GLY A 87 -3.79 9.25 11.90
CA GLY A 87 -5.13 9.10 11.34
C GLY A 87 -5.17 8.43 9.96
N TRP A 88 -4.06 7.85 9.51
CA TRP A 88 -4.02 7.16 8.22
C TRP A 88 -5.01 5.98 8.18
N GLU A 89 -5.28 5.35 9.32
CA GLU A 89 -6.24 4.25 9.40
C GLU A 89 -7.65 4.73 8.99
N ASP A 90 -8.05 5.90 9.47
CA ASP A 90 -9.37 6.48 9.18
C ASP A 90 -9.47 6.96 7.73
N ARG A 91 -8.33 7.30 7.11
CA ARG A 91 -8.27 7.72 5.70
C ARG A 91 -8.12 6.55 4.74
N SER A 92 -7.94 5.34 5.25
CA SER A 92 -7.80 4.13 4.43
C SER A 92 -9.18 3.69 3.93
N SER A 93 -9.24 3.24 2.67
CA SER A 93 -10.50 2.94 1.98
C SER A 93 -10.88 1.48 2.17
N PHE A 94 -12.10 1.21 2.63
CA PHE A 94 -12.60 -0.15 2.82
C PHE A 94 -12.69 -0.90 1.50
N ILE A 95 -12.23 -2.15 1.49
CA ILE A 95 -12.32 -3.05 0.33
C ILE A 95 -13.39 -4.12 0.56
N ALA A 96 -13.23 -4.91 1.63
CA ALA A 96 -14.11 -6.05 1.89
C ALA A 96 -13.94 -6.58 3.30
N GLN A 97 -14.97 -7.24 3.78
CA GLN A 97 -14.92 -8.03 5.00
C GLN A 97 -14.88 -9.51 4.59
N GLU A 98 -13.84 -10.22 5.05
CA GLU A 98 -13.72 -11.66 4.86
C GLU A 98 -13.55 -12.30 6.24
N GLY A 99 -14.58 -13.01 6.71
CA GLY A 99 -14.53 -13.60 8.04
C GLY A 99 -14.27 -12.56 9.11
N ARG A 100 -13.20 -12.75 9.87
CA ARG A 100 -12.78 -11.84 10.95
C ARG A 100 -11.86 -10.72 10.48
N LEU A 101 -11.50 -10.70 9.19
CA LEU A 101 -10.59 -9.70 8.65
C LEU A 101 -11.34 -8.63 7.87
N SER A 102 -10.97 -7.38 8.13
CA SER A 102 -11.41 -6.22 7.34
C SER A 102 -10.26 -5.75 6.49
N PHE A 103 -10.46 -5.69 5.18
CA PHE A 103 -9.44 -5.31 4.22
C PHE A 103 -9.66 -3.87 3.75
N TYR A 104 -8.56 -3.11 3.68
CA TYR A 104 -8.54 -1.72 3.27
C TYR A 104 -7.41 -1.48 2.29
N HIS A 105 -7.57 -0.46 1.43
CA HIS A 105 -6.42 0.17 0.80
C HIS A 105 -5.78 1.10 1.83
N PHE A 106 -4.48 0.95 2.06
CA PHE A 106 -3.74 1.90 2.90
C PHE A 106 -3.97 3.31 2.37
N ASP A 107 -4.01 4.31 3.25
CA ASP A 107 -4.19 5.73 2.90
C ASP A 107 -3.57 6.05 1.54
N LEU A 108 -4.40 6.41 0.56
CA LEU A 108 -3.96 6.60 -0.82
C LEU A 108 -2.98 7.76 -0.98
N VAL A 109 -3.13 8.81 -0.18
CA VAL A 109 -2.17 9.94 -0.19
C VAL A 109 -0.81 9.46 0.28
N ALA A 110 -0.77 8.65 1.34
CA ALA A 110 0.49 8.08 1.83
C ALA A 110 1.12 7.14 0.79
N GLN A 111 0.31 6.31 0.11
CA GLN A 111 0.80 5.47 -0.98
C GLN A 111 1.41 6.31 -2.11
N ALA A 112 0.73 7.38 -2.51
CA ALA A 112 1.22 8.26 -3.56
C ALA A 112 2.54 8.92 -3.17
N LEU A 113 2.64 9.46 -1.94
CA LEU A 113 3.86 10.09 -1.47
C LEU A 113 5.03 9.10 -1.41
N SER A 114 4.79 7.88 -0.95
CA SER A 114 5.82 6.83 -0.92
C SER A 114 6.34 6.52 -2.33
N LYS A 115 5.45 6.45 -3.31
CA LYS A 115 5.81 6.22 -4.71
C LYS A 115 6.60 7.41 -5.29
N ILE A 116 6.22 8.63 -4.97
CA ILE A 116 6.95 9.83 -5.41
C ILE A 116 8.37 9.82 -4.85
N GLU A 117 8.53 9.48 -3.58
CA GLU A 117 9.84 9.38 -2.93
C GLU A 117 10.71 8.33 -3.61
N ARG A 118 10.17 7.14 -3.86
CA ARG A 118 10.92 6.06 -4.50
C ARG A 118 11.30 6.39 -5.94
N GLY A 119 10.38 6.96 -6.71
CA GLY A 119 10.68 7.62 -7.98
C GLY A 119 10.98 6.72 -9.17
N HIS A 120 10.62 5.43 -9.14
CA HIS A 120 10.73 4.57 -10.32
C HIS A 120 9.70 4.97 -11.38
N ALA A 121 9.97 4.66 -12.65
CA ALA A 121 9.06 5.00 -13.75
C ALA A 121 7.64 4.48 -13.51
N ARG A 122 7.51 3.24 -13.03
CA ARG A 122 6.20 2.64 -12.73
C ARG A 122 5.50 3.36 -11.58
N ASP A 123 6.26 3.81 -10.57
CA ASP A 123 5.71 4.58 -9.45
C ASP A 123 5.12 5.89 -9.93
N ARG A 124 5.82 6.57 -10.84
CA ARG A 124 5.33 7.81 -11.44
C ARG A 124 4.04 7.58 -12.21
N GLU A 125 3.99 6.52 -13.01
CA GLU A 125 2.78 6.15 -13.75
C GLU A 125 1.59 5.89 -12.80
N ASP A 126 1.83 5.19 -11.70
CA ASP A 126 0.79 4.91 -10.70
C ASP A 126 0.24 6.20 -10.10
N VAL A 127 1.10 7.14 -9.72
CA VAL A 127 0.65 8.41 -9.13
C VAL A 127 -0.14 9.23 -10.14
N LEU A 128 0.30 9.26 -11.40
CA LEU A 128 -0.44 9.95 -12.47
C LEU A 128 -1.83 9.33 -12.67
N GLU A 129 -1.95 8.00 -12.59
CA GLU A 129 -3.25 7.34 -12.66
C GLU A 129 -4.12 7.67 -11.45
N MET A 130 -3.54 7.73 -10.25
CA MET A 130 -4.27 8.12 -9.04
C MET A 130 -4.80 9.53 -9.16
N LEU A 131 -4.02 10.46 -9.69
CA LEU A 131 -4.44 11.84 -9.95
C LEU A 131 -5.54 11.89 -11.01
N ARG A 132 -5.36 11.19 -12.13
CA ARG A 132 -6.33 11.18 -13.22
C ARG A 132 -7.69 10.62 -12.79
N ARG A 133 -7.69 9.62 -11.90
CA ARG A 133 -8.90 8.98 -11.40
C ARG A 133 -9.53 9.74 -10.22
N GLY A 134 -8.91 10.83 -9.77
CA GLY A 134 -9.40 11.60 -8.63
C GLY A 134 -9.27 10.89 -7.28
N LEU A 135 -8.42 9.89 -7.19
CA LEU A 135 -8.16 9.16 -5.95
C LEU A 135 -7.30 9.98 -4.98
N VAL A 136 -6.44 10.82 -5.54
CA VAL A 136 -5.67 11.83 -4.82
C VAL A 136 -5.71 13.11 -5.64
N ASP A 137 -5.42 14.26 -5.02
CA ASP A 137 -5.35 15.53 -5.71
C ASP A 137 -4.08 16.29 -5.33
N PRO A 138 -3.62 17.26 -6.17
CA PRO A 138 -2.39 17.99 -5.90
C PRO A 138 -2.36 18.69 -4.55
N ALA A 139 -3.47 19.31 -4.13
CA ALA A 139 -3.54 20.03 -2.86
C ALA A 139 -3.36 19.08 -1.68
N SER A 140 -4.02 17.92 -1.70
CA SER A 140 -3.88 16.91 -0.64
C SER A 140 -2.46 16.36 -0.55
N LEU A 141 -1.81 16.14 -1.70
CA LEU A 141 -0.42 15.65 -1.75
C LEU A 141 0.53 16.71 -1.15
N ARG A 142 0.36 17.98 -1.49
CA ARG A 142 1.19 19.05 -0.95
C ARG A 142 0.98 19.27 0.54
N THR A 143 -0.27 19.23 0.99
CA THR A 143 -0.62 19.36 2.41
C THR A 143 -0.02 18.23 3.22
N ALA A 144 -0.16 17.00 2.73
CA ALA A 144 0.40 15.83 3.40
C ALA A 144 1.92 15.87 3.43
N PHE A 145 2.57 16.26 2.33
CA PHE A 145 4.03 16.38 2.30
C PHE A 145 4.51 17.43 3.31
N ALA A 146 3.87 18.59 3.36
CA ALA A 146 4.22 19.63 4.33
C ALA A 146 4.11 19.12 5.76
N ALA A 147 3.15 18.28 6.05
CA ALA A 147 2.96 17.70 7.38
C ALA A 147 4.06 16.69 7.76
N ILE A 148 4.55 15.90 6.80
CA ILE A 148 5.56 14.86 7.06
C ILE A 148 7.00 15.37 6.90
N GLU A 149 7.22 16.46 6.18
CA GLU A 149 8.57 16.98 5.90
C GLU A 149 9.39 17.17 7.17
N PRO A 150 8.87 17.78 8.26
CA PRO A 150 9.65 17.94 9.49
C PRO A 150 10.05 16.62 10.15
N GLU A 151 9.40 15.51 9.80
CA GLU A 151 9.64 14.18 10.36
C GLU A 151 10.60 13.34 9.50
N LEU A 152 11.05 13.85 8.35
CA LEU A 152 11.91 13.09 7.42
C LEU A 152 13.25 12.71 8.03
N TYR A 153 13.72 13.43 9.05
CA TYR A 153 14.96 13.09 9.76
C TYR A 153 14.92 11.68 10.36
N ARG A 154 13.73 11.14 10.62
CA ARG A 154 13.54 9.79 11.17
C ARG A 154 13.77 8.69 10.12
N TYR A 155 13.90 9.08 8.86
CA TYR A 155 14.10 8.18 7.72
C TYR A 155 15.36 8.58 6.98
N PRO A 156 16.55 8.22 7.50
CA PRO A 156 17.84 8.73 6.97
C PRO A 156 18.10 8.38 5.50
N ALA A 157 17.46 7.32 4.98
CA ALA A 157 17.60 6.95 3.57
C ALA A 157 16.88 7.92 2.62
N VAL A 158 15.98 8.76 3.14
CA VAL A 158 15.21 9.70 2.33
C VAL A 158 15.94 11.03 2.21
N SER A 159 16.12 11.51 0.97
CA SER A 159 16.58 12.87 0.71
C SER A 159 15.39 13.83 0.75
N ALA A 160 15.32 14.69 1.75
CA ALA A 160 14.22 15.65 1.87
C ALA A 160 14.13 16.57 0.65
N ALA A 161 15.29 17.10 0.19
CA ALA A 161 15.34 17.95 -0.99
C ALA A 161 14.94 17.20 -2.26
N GLY A 162 15.40 15.96 -2.41
CA GLY A 162 15.05 15.11 -3.54
C GLY A 162 13.57 14.78 -3.58
N PHE A 163 12.98 14.49 -2.43
CA PHE A 163 11.55 14.19 -2.30
C PHE A 163 10.71 15.41 -2.68
N ARG A 164 11.05 16.58 -2.14
CA ARG A 164 10.35 17.84 -2.47
C ARG A 164 10.43 18.12 -3.97
N ARG A 165 11.60 17.95 -4.57
CA ARG A 165 11.81 18.18 -6.00
C ARG A 165 10.96 17.21 -6.84
N ALA A 166 10.95 15.94 -6.48
CA ALA A 166 10.15 14.94 -7.19
C ALA A 166 8.65 15.26 -7.13
N LEU A 167 8.16 15.71 -5.97
CA LEU A 167 6.78 16.14 -5.80
C LEU A 167 6.47 17.35 -6.69
N ASP A 168 7.33 18.36 -6.67
CA ASP A 168 7.13 19.56 -7.47
C ASP A 168 7.13 19.26 -8.98
N GLU A 169 8.04 18.41 -9.43
CA GLU A 169 8.10 18.00 -10.84
C GLU A 169 6.85 17.27 -11.28
N LEU A 170 6.35 16.38 -10.44
CA LEU A 170 5.16 15.58 -10.76
C LEU A 170 3.90 16.43 -10.81
N LEU A 171 3.81 17.46 -9.97
CA LEU A 171 2.62 18.31 -9.85
C LEU A 171 2.72 19.61 -10.69
N SER A 172 3.81 19.83 -11.40
CA SER A 172 3.97 21.01 -12.25
C SER A 172 3.20 20.88 -13.57
#